data_232fc8e3f53a8d7d944bf482a7e42d5c
#
_entry.id   232fc8e3f53a8d7d944bf482a7e42d5c
#
_cell.length_a   1.000
_cell.length_b   1.000
_cell.length_c   1.000
_cell.angle_alpha   90.00
_cell.angle_beta   90.00
_cell.angle_gamma   90.00
#
_symmetry.space_group_name_H-M   'P 1'
#
loop_
_entity.id
_entity.type
_entity.pdbx_description
1 polymer ?
#
loop_
_entity_poly.entity_id
_entity_poly.type
_entity_poly.pdbx_seq_one_letter_code
_entity_poly.pdbx_strand_id
1 'polypeptide(L)'
;MRAVNNIFKAFALVIFLAASLAVSAVLIPSQAKPMGNPRPKKTLRVLYWNIQNGMWAGQPDHYDAFVEWVKSWDPDICIFCEAATIYYDGTHEHMPNEERYLPEHWGELCARWGHQYYAINPRRPSTSTPFGLTNYPCGLTSRFPIDTIKIIKGSKPDSVIVNYSGWYQVHVEGVEKPLNIVTVHLKHGKYGYGVPADQRDASAERYEGEQHRVKELTCILNGSVRTTENPDKELWIMAGDYNSYSRKDNWKYKWNNASLGFQAQDYMIFHSPFYDLAAECYPNEFMPTCGNLRIDYMYVSKPMVNACVEIYHQPDRYTKREHSGVSSFYIPSDHYPIIADFKLSKMK
;
A
#
# COMPACT_ATOMS: atom_id res chain seq x y z
N MET A 1 75.40 -1.84 -7.40
CA MET A 1 74.24 -2.42 -6.67
C MET A 1 73.08 -1.47 -6.44
N ARG A 2 73.15 -0.14 -6.54
CA ARG A 2 71.98 0.78 -6.34
C ARG A 2 71.09 0.99 -7.58
N ALA A 3 71.59 0.75 -8.80
CA ALA A 3 70.84 0.96 -10.05
C ALA A 3 69.84 -0.19 -10.37
N VAL A 4 70.18 -1.41 -9.97
CA VAL A 4 69.33 -2.58 -10.26
C VAL A 4 68.01 -2.61 -9.37
N ASN A 5 68.12 -2.06 -8.17
CA ASN A 5 66.94 -2.01 -7.25
C ASN A 5 65.85 -1.01 -7.68
N ASN A 6 66.19 0.00 -8.48
CA ASN A 6 65.22 0.99 -8.94
C ASN A 6 64.39 0.50 -10.16
N ILE A 7 64.95 -0.40 -10.95
CA ILE A 7 64.25 -0.98 -12.12
C ILE A 7 63.18 -1.97 -11.64
N PHE A 8 63.48 -2.77 -10.62
CA PHE A 8 62.49 -3.70 -10.05
C PHE A 8 61.32 -2.99 -9.33
N LYS A 9 61.57 -1.84 -8.70
CA LYS A 9 60.49 -1.06 -8.08
C LYS A 9 59.58 -0.37 -9.10
N ALA A 10 60.14 0.07 -10.23
CA ALA A 10 59.37 0.66 -11.32
C ALA A 10 58.48 -0.40 -12.02
N PHE A 11 59.00 -1.62 -12.23
CA PHE A 11 58.22 -2.71 -12.82
C PHE A 11 57.10 -3.23 -11.91
N ALA A 12 57.32 -3.31 -10.61
CA ALA A 12 56.32 -3.70 -9.66
C ALA A 12 55.17 -2.66 -9.56
N LEU A 13 55.49 -1.37 -9.70
CA LEU A 13 54.49 -0.29 -9.65
C LEU A 13 53.64 -0.24 -10.91
N VAL A 14 54.19 -0.55 -12.09
CA VAL A 14 53.43 -0.58 -13.35
C VAL A 14 52.51 -1.80 -13.43
N ILE A 15 52.92 -2.95 -12.87
CA ILE A 15 52.05 -4.15 -12.81
C ILE A 15 50.92 -3.95 -11.80
N PHE A 16 51.15 -3.24 -10.69
CA PHE A 16 50.09 -2.93 -9.73
C PHE A 16 49.08 -1.89 -10.27
N LEU A 17 49.52 -0.92 -11.08
CA LEU A 17 48.63 0.05 -11.73
C LEU A 17 47.83 -0.56 -12.90
N ALA A 18 48.40 -1.54 -13.61
CA ALA A 18 47.68 -2.27 -14.66
C ALA A 18 46.66 -3.28 -14.09
N ALA A 19 46.92 -3.85 -12.92
CA ALA A 19 45.98 -4.74 -12.24
C ALA A 19 44.82 -3.99 -11.57
N SER A 20 44.99 -2.72 -11.18
CA SER A 20 43.93 -1.90 -10.59
C SER A 20 42.99 -1.26 -11.61
N LEU A 21 43.35 -1.25 -12.91
CA LEU A 21 42.45 -0.77 -13.99
C LEU A 21 41.64 -1.88 -14.66
N ALA A 22 41.85 -3.14 -14.32
CA ALA A 22 41.16 -4.29 -14.90
C ALA A 22 40.00 -4.82 -13.99
N VAL A 23 39.69 -4.20 -12.85
CA VAL A 23 38.66 -4.65 -11.90
C VAL A 23 37.52 -3.66 -11.78
N SER A 24 37.22 -2.88 -12.80
CA SER A 24 36.09 -1.94 -12.78
C SER A 24 35.02 -2.22 -13.85
N ALA A 25 34.97 -3.42 -14.39
CA ALA A 25 33.78 -3.92 -15.04
C ALA A 25 33.13 -4.93 -14.09
N VAL A 26 32.68 -4.47 -12.89
CA VAL A 26 31.61 -5.14 -12.19
C VAL A 26 30.41 -5.05 -13.14
N LEU A 27 30.13 -6.13 -13.83
CA LEU A 27 28.84 -6.36 -14.44
C LEU A 27 27.79 -6.08 -13.36
N ILE A 28 27.22 -4.87 -13.36
CA ILE A 28 25.95 -4.62 -12.69
C ILE A 28 25.04 -5.68 -13.29
N PRO A 29 24.56 -6.66 -12.52
CA PRO A 29 23.57 -7.58 -13.06
C PRO A 29 22.46 -6.65 -13.56
N SER A 30 22.14 -6.71 -14.87
CA SER A 30 20.95 -6.08 -15.38
C SER A 30 19.83 -6.53 -14.44
N GLN A 31 19.23 -5.60 -13.70
CA GLN A 31 18.12 -5.94 -12.84
C GLN A 31 17.10 -6.59 -13.78
N ALA A 32 16.87 -7.88 -13.59
CA ALA A 32 15.82 -8.56 -14.31
C ALA A 32 14.56 -7.72 -14.09
N LYS A 33 13.98 -7.17 -15.17
CA LYS A 33 12.74 -6.42 -15.07
C LYS A 33 11.75 -7.32 -14.32
N PRO A 34 11.08 -6.83 -13.28
CA PRO A 34 10.02 -7.60 -12.65
C PRO A 34 9.03 -7.94 -13.77
N MET A 35 8.87 -9.21 -14.05
CA MET A 35 7.89 -9.66 -15.03
C MET A 35 6.58 -9.83 -14.28
N GLY A 36 5.65 -8.90 -14.51
CA GLY A 36 4.27 -9.08 -14.06
C GLY A 36 3.71 -10.39 -14.60
N ASN A 37 2.88 -11.07 -13.82
CA ASN A 37 2.23 -12.27 -14.30
C ASN A 37 1.33 -11.98 -15.51
N PRO A 38 1.30 -12.88 -16.52
CA PRO A 38 0.43 -12.71 -17.67
C PRO A 38 -1.02 -12.48 -17.22
N ARG A 39 -1.64 -11.42 -17.74
CA ARG A 39 -3.01 -11.09 -17.39
C ARG A 39 -3.98 -12.07 -18.08
N PRO A 40 -4.93 -12.69 -17.37
CA PRO A 40 -5.99 -13.46 -17.99
C PRO A 40 -6.86 -12.60 -18.91
N LYS A 41 -7.28 -13.14 -20.05
CA LYS A 41 -8.08 -12.38 -21.04
C LYS A 41 -9.43 -11.95 -20.46
N LYS A 42 -9.87 -10.73 -20.79
CA LYS A 42 -11.17 -10.15 -20.38
C LYS A 42 -11.33 -10.11 -18.86
N THR A 43 -10.29 -9.65 -18.17
CA THR A 43 -10.30 -9.40 -16.74
C THR A 43 -10.08 -7.94 -16.43
N LEU A 44 -10.57 -7.51 -15.28
CA LEU A 44 -10.21 -6.28 -14.61
C LEU A 44 -9.10 -6.61 -13.62
N ARG A 45 -7.95 -5.95 -13.71
CA ARG A 45 -6.86 -6.07 -12.75
C ARG A 45 -6.87 -4.91 -11.78
N VAL A 46 -6.97 -5.22 -10.50
CA VAL A 46 -6.94 -4.25 -9.41
C VAL A 46 -5.69 -4.47 -8.56
N LEU A 47 -4.91 -3.42 -8.37
CA LEU A 47 -3.74 -3.37 -7.51
C LEU A 47 -4.07 -2.53 -6.27
N TYR A 48 -3.78 -3.05 -5.09
CA TYR A 48 -3.71 -2.29 -3.85
C TYR A 48 -2.28 -2.30 -3.31
N TRP A 49 -1.81 -1.16 -2.80
CA TRP A 49 -0.52 -1.08 -2.13
C TRP A 49 -0.44 0.09 -1.13
N ASN A 50 0.01 -0.19 0.09
CA ASN A 50 0.54 0.85 0.96
C ASN A 50 1.96 1.19 0.48
N ILE A 51 2.14 2.39 -0.06
CA ILE A 51 3.37 2.82 -0.74
C ILE A 51 4.34 3.58 0.18
N GLN A 52 4.24 3.37 1.45
CA GLN A 52 5.13 3.92 2.47
C GLN A 52 5.60 5.36 2.19
N ASN A 53 4.92 6.32 2.81
CA ASN A 53 5.28 7.74 2.69
C ASN A 53 5.36 8.25 1.23
N GLY A 54 4.43 7.84 0.37
CA GLY A 54 4.38 8.27 -1.02
C GLY A 54 5.52 7.72 -1.86
N MET A 55 5.87 6.47 -1.66
CA MET A 55 7.02 5.84 -2.32
C MET A 55 8.30 6.67 -2.12
N TRP A 56 8.57 7.01 -0.89
CA TRP A 56 9.73 7.77 -0.44
C TRP A 56 11.04 7.30 -1.10
N ALA A 57 11.26 5.98 -1.21
CA ALA A 57 12.38 5.40 -1.93
C ALA A 57 12.35 5.62 -3.46
N GLY A 58 11.30 6.20 -4.00
CA GLY A 58 11.15 6.54 -5.41
C GLY A 58 11.71 7.90 -5.83
N GLN A 59 11.99 8.80 -4.88
CA GLN A 59 12.40 10.18 -5.17
C GLN A 59 13.69 10.29 -6.00
N PRO A 60 14.77 9.54 -5.73
CA PRO A 60 16.05 9.76 -6.41
C PRO A 60 16.04 9.51 -7.92
N ASP A 61 15.11 8.70 -8.43
CA ASP A 61 14.95 8.43 -9.86
C ASP A 61 13.61 8.94 -10.40
N HIS A 62 13.04 9.95 -9.75
CA HIS A 62 11.75 10.52 -10.14
C HIS A 62 10.65 9.45 -10.30
N TYR A 63 10.64 8.44 -9.43
CA TYR A 63 9.69 7.32 -9.42
C TYR A 63 9.78 6.38 -10.65
N ASP A 64 10.86 6.42 -11.44
CA ASP A 64 11.00 5.60 -12.65
C ASP A 64 10.85 4.11 -12.35
N ALA A 65 11.55 3.60 -11.33
CA ALA A 65 11.45 2.20 -10.95
C ALA A 65 10.05 1.80 -10.47
N PHE A 66 9.37 2.69 -9.74
CA PHE A 66 7.98 2.49 -9.32
C PHE A 66 7.04 2.42 -10.53
N VAL A 67 7.16 3.37 -11.45
CA VAL A 67 6.35 3.43 -12.67
C VAL A 67 6.56 2.18 -13.52
N GLU A 68 7.79 1.77 -13.77
CA GLU A 68 8.10 0.57 -14.55
C GLU A 68 7.55 -0.71 -13.89
N TRP A 69 7.62 -0.79 -12.57
CA TRP A 69 7.04 -1.91 -11.84
C TRP A 69 5.51 -1.95 -11.98
N VAL A 70 4.81 -0.82 -11.78
CA VAL A 70 3.35 -0.74 -11.97
C VAL A 70 2.99 -1.10 -13.41
N LYS A 71 3.70 -0.56 -14.41
CA LYS A 71 3.49 -0.92 -15.84
C LYS A 71 3.66 -2.41 -16.10
N SER A 72 4.63 -3.06 -15.46
CA SER A 72 4.88 -4.49 -15.67
C SER A 72 3.69 -5.37 -15.23
N TRP A 73 2.90 -4.90 -14.28
CA TRP A 73 1.67 -5.56 -13.84
C TRP A 73 0.45 -5.16 -14.63
N ASP A 74 0.48 -4.05 -15.35
CA ASP A 74 -0.59 -3.56 -16.22
C ASP A 74 -1.96 -3.49 -15.50
N PRO A 75 -2.08 -2.86 -14.31
CA PRO A 75 -3.34 -2.75 -13.60
C PRO A 75 -4.31 -1.81 -14.32
N ASP A 76 -5.61 -2.04 -14.15
CA ASP A 76 -6.65 -1.12 -14.62
C ASP A 76 -7.02 -0.10 -13.56
N ILE A 77 -6.89 -0.50 -12.29
CA ILE A 77 -7.16 0.33 -11.12
C ILE A 77 -6.05 0.09 -10.10
N CYS A 78 -5.51 1.17 -9.52
CA CYS A 78 -4.63 1.11 -8.37
C CYS A 78 -5.27 1.82 -7.19
N ILE A 79 -5.18 1.22 -6.01
CA ILE A 79 -5.61 1.78 -4.72
C ILE A 79 -4.36 1.92 -3.86
N PHE A 80 -4.11 3.10 -3.31
CA PHE A 80 -2.91 3.39 -2.54
C PHE A 80 -3.24 3.87 -1.13
N CYS A 81 -2.47 3.42 -0.15
CA CYS A 81 -2.32 4.04 1.16
C CYS A 81 -1.00 4.81 1.23
N GLU A 82 -0.93 5.80 2.13
CA GLU A 82 0.24 6.67 2.32
C GLU A 82 0.62 7.44 1.04
N ALA A 83 -0.39 7.91 0.33
CA ALA A 83 -0.29 8.51 -0.99
C ALA A 83 0.21 9.98 -0.98
N ALA A 84 1.15 10.33 -0.10
CA ALA A 84 1.79 11.63 -0.03
C ALA A 84 3.27 11.51 0.32
N THR A 85 4.13 12.21 -0.41
CA THR A 85 5.55 12.33 -0.08
C THR A 85 5.71 13.10 1.23
N ILE A 86 6.39 12.55 2.22
CA ILE A 86 6.43 13.11 3.58
C ILE A 86 7.82 13.56 3.98
N TYR A 87 8.85 12.83 3.56
CA TYR A 87 10.23 13.04 3.97
C TYR A 87 11.12 13.37 2.79
N TYR A 88 12.16 14.17 3.04
CA TYR A 88 13.26 14.29 2.09
C TYR A 88 13.94 12.93 1.90
N ASP A 89 14.40 12.69 0.69
CA ASP A 89 15.07 11.43 0.36
C ASP A 89 16.23 11.12 1.32
N GLY A 90 16.26 9.90 1.77
CA GLY A 90 17.32 9.43 2.65
C GLY A 90 17.27 9.94 4.08
N THR A 91 16.23 10.63 4.49
CA THR A 91 16.12 11.23 5.82
C THR A 91 14.80 10.90 6.52
N HIS A 92 14.68 11.24 7.80
CA HIS A 92 13.41 11.34 8.53
C HIS A 92 12.99 12.80 8.74
N GLU A 93 13.59 13.73 7.99
CA GLU A 93 13.22 15.13 8.03
C GLU A 93 11.94 15.35 7.21
N HIS A 94 10.94 15.95 7.85
CA HIS A 94 9.67 16.23 7.19
C HIS A 94 9.83 17.31 6.11
N MET A 95 9.37 16.98 4.92
CA MET A 95 9.27 17.91 3.81
C MET A 95 8.08 18.87 4.02
N PRO A 96 8.24 20.19 3.84
CA PRO A 96 7.12 21.13 3.80
C PRO A 96 6.06 20.72 2.77
N ASN A 97 4.80 21.07 3.02
CA ASN A 97 3.70 20.64 2.13
C ASN A 97 3.89 21.10 0.68
N GLU A 98 4.39 22.32 0.50
CA GLU A 98 4.64 22.97 -0.79
C GLU A 98 5.79 22.38 -1.59
N GLU A 99 6.68 21.62 -0.95
CA GLU A 99 7.81 20.96 -1.60
C GLU A 99 7.51 19.48 -1.93
N ARG A 100 6.37 18.94 -1.46
CA ARG A 100 6.01 17.54 -1.66
C ARG A 100 5.58 17.28 -3.08
N TYR A 101 6.21 16.30 -3.73
CA TYR A 101 5.78 15.87 -5.06
C TYR A 101 4.36 15.25 -5.00
N LEU A 102 4.09 14.37 -4.06
CA LEU A 102 2.75 13.84 -3.82
C LEU A 102 2.13 14.50 -2.58
N PRO A 103 0.84 14.83 -2.59
CA PRO A 103 -0.19 14.35 -3.54
C PRO A 103 -0.40 15.22 -4.79
N GLU A 104 0.25 16.33 -4.95
CA GLU A 104 -0.10 17.32 -5.98
C GLU A 104 0.11 16.78 -7.42
N HIS A 105 1.14 15.96 -7.64
CA HIS A 105 1.52 15.45 -8.97
C HIS A 105 1.00 14.02 -9.27
N TRP A 106 -0.04 13.55 -8.57
CA TRP A 106 -0.61 12.23 -8.87
C TRP A 106 -1.08 12.07 -10.30
N GLY A 107 -1.64 13.13 -10.90
CA GLY A 107 -2.08 13.11 -12.31
C GLY A 107 -0.93 12.85 -13.28
N GLU A 108 0.20 13.51 -13.07
CA GLU A 108 1.41 13.33 -13.88
C GLU A 108 1.99 11.93 -13.68
N LEU A 109 2.09 11.51 -12.42
CA LEU A 109 2.67 10.22 -12.08
C LEU A 109 1.85 9.06 -12.64
N CYS A 110 0.51 9.06 -12.45
CA CYS A 110 -0.33 7.96 -12.90
C CYS A 110 -0.48 7.90 -14.44
N ALA A 111 -0.38 9.04 -15.13
CA ALA A 111 -0.36 9.07 -16.59
C ALA A 111 0.84 8.29 -17.16
N ARG A 112 1.95 8.21 -16.45
CA ARG A 112 3.16 7.49 -16.87
C ARG A 112 2.95 5.98 -16.97
N TRP A 113 2.00 5.38 -16.22
CA TRP A 113 1.60 3.97 -16.38
C TRP A 113 0.26 3.79 -17.08
N GLY A 114 -0.28 4.84 -17.70
CA GLY A 114 -1.44 4.78 -18.57
C GLY A 114 -2.78 4.99 -17.87
N HIS A 115 -2.81 5.50 -16.64
CA HIS A 115 -4.05 5.90 -15.98
C HIS A 115 -4.36 7.36 -16.25
N GLN A 116 -5.60 7.64 -16.67
CA GLN A 116 -6.07 8.99 -17.00
C GLN A 116 -6.86 9.64 -15.87
N TYR A 117 -7.34 8.84 -14.93
CA TYR A 117 -8.19 9.29 -13.83
C TYR A 117 -7.54 8.99 -12.50
N TYR A 118 -7.68 9.90 -11.56
CA TYR A 118 -7.20 9.73 -10.19
C TYR A 118 -8.08 10.49 -9.19
N ALA A 119 -8.11 10.03 -7.95
CA ALA A 119 -8.78 10.67 -6.84
C ALA A 119 -7.96 10.42 -5.57
N ILE A 120 -7.55 11.48 -4.89
CA ILE A 120 -6.78 11.40 -3.64
C ILE A 120 -7.60 12.02 -2.52
N ASN A 121 -7.70 11.31 -1.39
CA ASN A 121 -8.39 11.82 -0.22
C ASN A 121 -7.72 13.10 0.29
N PRO A 122 -8.47 14.12 0.68
CA PRO A 122 -7.89 15.29 1.33
C PRO A 122 -7.24 14.88 2.66
N ARG A 123 -6.11 15.49 2.97
CA ARG A 123 -5.44 15.29 4.26
C ARG A 123 -6.25 15.99 5.36
N ARG A 124 -6.38 15.34 6.51
CA ARG A 124 -7.12 15.89 7.65
C ARG A 124 -6.27 16.93 8.38
N PRO A 125 -6.85 18.07 8.85
CA PRO A 125 -6.18 18.96 9.79
C PRO A 125 -5.71 18.21 11.04
N SER A 126 -4.47 18.43 11.46
CA SER A 126 -3.85 17.77 12.61
C SER A 126 -2.87 18.70 13.32
N THR A 127 -2.91 18.69 14.64
CA THR A 127 -1.91 19.37 15.47
C THR A 127 -0.75 18.47 15.86
N SER A 128 -0.82 17.19 15.51
CA SER A 128 0.22 16.20 15.83
C SER A 128 1.29 16.05 14.76
N THR A 129 1.18 16.81 13.65
CA THR A 129 2.15 16.84 12.56
C THR A 129 2.74 18.24 12.42
N PRO A 130 3.99 18.38 11.97
CA PRO A 130 4.67 19.67 11.87
C PRO A 130 3.95 20.69 10.97
N PHE A 131 3.20 20.24 9.97
CA PHE A 131 2.60 21.09 8.95
C PHE A 131 1.07 21.16 9.03
N GLY A 132 0.49 20.82 10.16
CA GLY A 132 -0.93 21.00 10.44
C GLY A 132 -1.89 20.05 9.71
N LEU A 133 -1.38 19.07 8.95
CA LEU A 133 -2.17 18.09 8.20
C LEU A 133 -1.69 16.67 8.50
N THR A 134 -2.61 15.69 8.46
CA THR A 134 -2.21 14.26 8.48
C THR A 134 -1.37 13.91 7.25
N ASN A 135 -0.48 12.94 7.41
CA ASN A 135 0.49 12.61 6.38
C ASN A 135 0.07 11.49 5.43
N TYR A 136 -0.97 10.72 5.76
CA TYR A 136 -1.25 9.41 5.14
C TYR A 136 -2.59 9.36 4.39
N PRO A 137 -2.80 10.21 3.34
CA PRO A 137 -4.00 10.09 2.53
C PRO A 137 -4.00 8.78 1.76
N CYS A 138 -5.22 8.27 1.50
CA CYS A 138 -5.42 7.23 0.51
C CYS A 138 -5.85 7.85 -0.82
N GLY A 139 -5.75 7.06 -1.88
CA GLY A 139 -6.23 7.44 -3.19
C GLY A 139 -6.34 6.27 -4.13
N LEU A 140 -6.89 6.55 -5.31
CA LEU A 140 -6.91 5.60 -6.40
C LEU A 140 -6.57 6.26 -7.74
N THR A 141 -6.08 5.45 -8.65
CA THR A 141 -5.88 5.82 -10.05
C THR A 141 -6.53 4.78 -10.94
N SER A 142 -7.00 5.15 -12.13
CA SER A 142 -7.75 4.27 -13.00
C SER A 142 -7.59 4.63 -14.48
N ARG A 143 -7.71 3.61 -15.35
CA ARG A 143 -7.94 3.80 -16.78
C ARG A 143 -9.35 4.28 -17.08
N PHE A 144 -10.28 4.04 -16.17
CA PHE A 144 -11.71 4.31 -16.33
C PHE A 144 -12.11 5.54 -15.52
N PRO A 145 -13.19 6.23 -15.90
CA PRO A 145 -13.72 7.37 -15.16
C PRO A 145 -14.01 7.03 -13.71
N ILE A 146 -13.74 8.00 -12.83
CA ILE A 146 -13.93 7.91 -11.38
C ILE A 146 -14.89 9.01 -10.94
N ASP A 147 -15.95 8.64 -10.24
CA ASP A 147 -16.78 9.58 -9.48
C ASP A 147 -16.47 9.51 -8.00
N THR A 148 -16.23 10.65 -7.38
CA THR A 148 -16.11 10.76 -5.92
C THR A 148 -17.50 10.85 -5.32
N ILE A 149 -17.97 9.78 -4.69
CA ILE A 149 -19.30 9.74 -4.07
C ILE A 149 -19.26 10.44 -2.72
N LYS A 150 -18.26 10.12 -1.89
CA LYS A 150 -18.15 10.70 -0.56
C LYS A 150 -16.74 10.60 0.03
N ILE A 151 -16.31 11.67 0.69
CA ILE A 151 -15.16 11.62 1.61
C ILE A 151 -15.70 11.45 3.03
N ILE A 152 -15.37 10.33 3.65
CA ILE A 152 -15.81 9.95 4.98
C ILE A 152 -14.81 10.52 5.98
N LYS A 153 -15.24 11.54 6.73
CA LYS A 153 -14.38 12.36 7.58
C LYS A 153 -14.52 12.07 9.08
N GLY A 154 -15.47 11.20 9.44
CA GLY A 154 -15.89 11.03 10.82
C GLY A 154 -16.88 12.12 11.26
N SER A 155 -17.38 12.00 12.48
CA SER A 155 -18.31 12.97 13.08
C SER A 155 -17.68 13.63 14.31
N LYS A 156 -17.91 14.94 14.47
CA LYS A 156 -17.56 15.65 15.72
C LYS A 156 -18.59 15.34 16.82
N PRO A 157 -18.23 15.34 18.12
CA PRO A 157 -16.91 15.65 18.68
C PRO A 157 -15.89 14.52 18.54
N ASP A 158 -16.33 13.29 18.28
CA ASP A 158 -15.50 12.09 18.18
C ASP A 158 -15.08 11.87 16.74
N SER A 159 -14.23 12.75 16.19
CA SER A 159 -13.57 12.50 14.91
C SER A 159 -12.68 11.26 15.06
N VAL A 160 -13.28 10.10 14.86
CA VAL A 160 -12.64 8.81 15.12
C VAL A 160 -11.77 8.34 13.98
N ILE A 161 -11.95 8.90 12.77
CA ILE A 161 -11.16 8.50 11.59
C ILE A 161 -9.83 9.26 11.58
N VAL A 162 -8.73 8.53 11.69
CA VAL A 162 -7.37 9.08 11.69
C VAL A 162 -6.99 9.57 10.29
N ASN A 163 -7.21 8.73 9.27
CA ASN A 163 -7.05 9.09 7.87
C ASN A 163 -8.42 9.06 7.18
N TYR A 164 -8.76 10.09 6.40
CA TYR A 164 -10.03 10.11 5.70
C TYR A 164 -10.14 8.92 4.74
N SER A 165 -11.34 8.34 4.66
CA SER A 165 -11.69 7.28 3.73
C SER A 165 -12.48 7.87 2.56
N GLY A 166 -12.21 7.43 1.34
CA GLY A 166 -12.97 7.83 0.16
C GLY A 166 -13.86 6.70 -0.33
N TRP A 167 -15.10 7.03 -0.67
CA TRP A 167 -15.98 6.16 -1.44
C TRP A 167 -16.09 6.70 -2.86
N TYR A 168 -15.73 5.87 -3.82
CA TYR A 168 -15.65 6.17 -5.24
C TYR A 168 -16.45 5.16 -6.05
N GLN A 169 -16.90 5.59 -7.23
CA GLN A 169 -17.44 4.69 -8.26
C GLN A 169 -16.55 4.75 -9.49
N VAL A 170 -16.13 3.58 -9.99
CA VAL A 170 -15.34 3.44 -11.21
C VAL A 170 -16.20 2.81 -12.29
N HIS A 171 -16.30 3.47 -13.47
CA HIS A 171 -17.12 3.05 -14.58
C HIS A 171 -16.33 2.16 -15.53
N VAL A 172 -16.25 0.88 -15.20
CA VAL A 172 -15.46 -0.10 -15.95
C VAL A 172 -16.15 -0.40 -17.29
N GLU A 173 -15.40 -0.28 -18.38
CA GLU A 173 -15.93 -0.54 -19.72
C GLU A 173 -16.45 -1.97 -19.86
N GLY A 174 -17.67 -2.12 -20.39
CA GLY A 174 -18.34 -3.41 -20.55
C GLY A 174 -18.93 -4.02 -19.28
N VAL A 175 -18.96 -3.27 -18.18
CA VAL A 175 -19.64 -3.61 -16.92
C VAL A 175 -20.79 -2.62 -16.71
N GLU A 176 -22.00 -3.13 -16.54
CA GLU A 176 -23.20 -2.28 -16.44
C GLU A 176 -23.25 -1.47 -15.14
N LYS A 177 -22.93 -2.10 -14.04
CA LYS A 177 -22.95 -1.45 -12.71
C LYS A 177 -21.58 -0.82 -12.41
N PRO A 178 -21.54 0.37 -11.78
CA PRO A 178 -20.27 0.93 -11.35
C PRO A 178 -19.63 0.04 -10.28
N LEU A 179 -18.32 -0.02 -10.29
CA LEU A 179 -17.54 -0.66 -9.23
C LEU A 179 -17.34 0.34 -8.08
N ASN A 180 -17.93 0.04 -6.94
CA ASN A 180 -17.76 0.83 -5.72
C ASN A 180 -16.42 0.49 -5.07
N ILE A 181 -15.61 1.49 -4.80
CA ILE A 181 -14.31 1.36 -4.13
C ILE A 181 -14.31 2.22 -2.86
N VAL A 182 -13.97 1.60 -1.74
CA VAL A 182 -13.72 2.30 -0.48
C VAL A 182 -12.27 2.13 -0.08
N THR A 183 -11.56 3.25 0.07
CA THR A 183 -10.18 3.24 0.52
C THR A 183 -10.13 3.21 2.05
N VAL A 184 -9.24 2.41 2.62
CA VAL A 184 -9.10 2.24 4.08
C VAL A 184 -7.66 2.42 4.49
N HIS A 185 -7.41 3.24 5.52
CA HIS A 185 -6.14 3.27 6.23
C HIS A 185 -6.42 3.58 7.71
N LEU A 186 -6.53 2.52 8.51
CA LEU A 186 -6.90 2.62 9.90
C LEU A 186 -5.71 3.03 10.78
N LYS A 187 -6.02 3.45 11.99
CA LYS A 187 -5.03 3.83 12.98
C LYS A 187 -3.97 2.76 13.19
N HIS A 188 -2.71 3.14 13.01
CA HIS A 188 -1.57 2.28 13.30
C HIS A 188 -1.33 2.11 14.82
N GLY A 189 -0.57 1.08 15.20
CA GLY A 189 -0.11 0.82 16.55
C GLY A 189 -1.18 0.20 17.47
N LYS A 190 -0.72 -0.30 18.60
CA LYS A 190 -1.54 -1.10 19.55
C LYS A 190 -2.34 -0.26 20.54
N TYR A 191 -1.95 1.00 20.78
CA TYR A 191 -2.58 1.92 21.72
C TYR A 191 -3.69 2.76 21.08
N GLY A 192 -4.58 3.33 21.88
CA GLY A 192 -5.70 4.17 21.45
C GLY A 192 -5.26 5.48 20.77
N TYR A 193 -6.16 6.11 20.07
CA TYR A 193 -5.90 7.41 19.44
C TYR A 193 -5.82 8.53 20.49
N GLY A 194 -4.83 9.40 20.34
CA GLY A 194 -4.63 10.52 21.26
C GLY A 194 -4.02 10.16 22.63
N VAL A 195 -3.65 8.88 22.83
CA VAL A 195 -3.04 8.43 24.11
C VAL A 195 -1.63 9.01 24.24
N PRO A 196 -1.33 9.70 25.37
CA PRO A 196 0.00 10.22 25.68
C PRO A 196 1.08 9.12 25.65
N ALA A 197 2.32 9.50 25.35
CA ALA A 197 3.42 8.55 25.16
C ALA A 197 3.68 7.64 26.37
N ASP A 198 3.60 8.20 27.57
CA ASP A 198 3.78 7.52 28.83
C ASP A 198 2.65 6.53 29.22
N GLN A 199 1.53 6.58 28.51
CA GLN A 199 0.36 5.71 28.75
C GLN A 199 0.15 4.67 27.64
N ARG A 200 1.00 4.67 26.60
CA ARG A 200 0.79 3.82 25.40
C ARG A 200 0.89 2.33 25.70
N ASP A 201 1.80 1.92 26.57
CA ASP A 201 1.96 0.50 26.93
C ASP A 201 0.70 -0.01 27.64
N ALA A 202 0.22 0.69 28.65
CA ALA A 202 -1.00 0.33 29.36
C ALA A 202 -2.24 0.35 28.44
N SER A 203 -2.30 1.28 27.49
CA SER A 203 -3.36 1.33 26.47
C SER A 203 -3.28 0.15 25.50
N ALA A 204 -2.07 -0.26 25.11
CA ALA A 204 -1.86 -1.41 24.23
C ALA A 204 -2.26 -2.73 24.91
N GLU A 205 -1.98 -2.89 26.19
CA GLU A 205 -2.42 -4.06 26.99
C GLU A 205 -3.95 -4.20 27.04
N ARG A 206 -4.67 -3.07 26.99
CA ARG A 206 -6.15 -3.04 26.92
C ARG A 206 -6.69 -3.13 25.49
N TYR A 207 -5.84 -3.31 24.47
CA TYR A 207 -6.23 -3.37 23.06
C TYR A 207 -6.98 -2.12 22.56
N GLU A 208 -6.71 -0.94 23.11
CA GLU A 208 -7.42 0.30 22.74
C GLU A 208 -7.18 0.70 21.28
N GLY A 209 -6.08 0.28 20.67
CA GLY A 209 -5.84 0.43 19.24
C GLY A 209 -6.86 -0.34 18.39
N GLU A 210 -7.15 -1.60 18.76
CA GLU A 210 -8.18 -2.41 18.09
C GLU A 210 -9.59 -1.82 18.28
N GLN A 211 -9.92 -1.41 19.49
CA GLN A 211 -11.20 -0.76 19.78
C GLN A 211 -11.38 0.53 18.97
N HIS A 212 -10.28 1.29 18.76
CA HIS A 212 -10.34 2.48 17.91
C HIS A 212 -10.58 2.12 16.45
N ARG A 213 -9.91 1.12 15.91
CA ARG A 213 -10.11 0.63 14.53
C ARG A 213 -11.54 0.15 14.29
N VAL A 214 -12.18 -0.49 15.27
CA VAL A 214 -13.61 -0.84 15.22
C VAL A 214 -14.48 0.41 15.06
N LYS A 215 -14.19 1.50 15.80
CA LYS A 215 -14.90 2.77 15.66
C LYS A 215 -14.71 3.38 14.26
N GLU A 216 -13.48 3.37 13.75
CA GLU A 216 -13.18 3.83 12.38
C GLU A 216 -13.96 3.03 11.34
N LEU A 217 -13.95 1.70 11.41
CA LEU A 217 -14.69 0.82 10.52
C LEU A 217 -16.22 1.05 10.61
N THR A 218 -16.73 1.24 11.81
CA THR A 218 -18.15 1.58 12.00
C THR A 218 -18.51 2.86 11.26
N CYS A 219 -17.68 3.88 11.39
CA CYS A 219 -17.87 5.16 10.70
C CYS A 219 -17.79 5.02 9.18
N ILE A 220 -16.78 4.28 8.68
CA ILE A 220 -16.58 4.04 7.26
C ILE A 220 -17.77 3.27 6.65
N LEU A 221 -18.19 2.18 7.29
CA LEU A 221 -19.34 1.39 6.82
C LEU A 221 -20.66 2.20 6.85
N ASN A 222 -20.89 3.00 7.90
CA ASN A 222 -22.07 3.89 7.99
C ASN A 222 -22.01 5.02 6.95
N GLY A 223 -20.82 5.45 6.56
CA GLY A 223 -20.61 6.50 5.56
C GLY A 223 -20.69 6.02 4.12
N SER A 224 -20.61 4.71 3.87
CA SER A 224 -20.58 4.09 2.54
C SER A 224 -21.56 2.91 2.44
N VAL A 225 -21.12 1.73 2.70
CA VAL A 225 -21.82 0.45 2.46
C VAL A 225 -23.26 0.42 3.00
N ARG A 226 -23.46 0.89 4.23
CA ARG A 226 -24.77 0.88 4.90
C ARG A 226 -25.73 1.96 4.40
N THR A 227 -25.29 2.84 3.51
CA THR A 227 -26.15 3.81 2.82
C THR A 227 -26.77 3.24 1.56
N THR A 228 -26.37 2.03 1.15
CA THR A 228 -26.82 1.33 -0.04
C THR A 228 -27.85 0.28 0.34
N GLU A 229 -28.89 0.09 -0.47
CA GLU A 229 -30.00 -0.80 -0.14
C GLU A 229 -29.62 -2.28 -0.13
N ASN A 230 -28.84 -2.73 -1.15
CA ASN A 230 -28.43 -4.13 -1.32
C ASN A 230 -26.94 -4.23 -1.60
N PRO A 231 -26.06 -3.84 -0.67
CA PRO A 231 -24.63 -3.78 -0.93
C PRO A 231 -24.00 -5.14 -1.24
N ASP A 232 -24.59 -6.23 -0.78
CA ASP A 232 -24.17 -7.61 -1.07
C ASP A 232 -24.40 -8.03 -2.53
N LYS A 233 -25.27 -7.31 -3.27
CA LYS A 233 -25.59 -7.56 -4.68
C LYS A 233 -24.92 -6.59 -5.66
N GLU A 234 -24.19 -5.63 -5.15
CA GLU A 234 -23.45 -4.66 -5.94
C GLU A 234 -21.96 -5.04 -6.03
N LEU A 235 -21.24 -4.35 -6.92
CA LEU A 235 -19.80 -4.55 -7.08
C LEU A 235 -19.08 -3.64 -6.08
N TRP A 236 -18.44 -4.23 -5.08
CA TRP A 236 -17.67 -3.51 -4.06
C TRP A 236 -16.28 -4.08 -3.84
N ILE A 237 -15.33 -3.17 -3.70
CA ILE A 237 -14.00 -3.42 -3.17
C ILE A 237 -13.75 -2.42 -2.03
N MET A 238 -13.41 -2.90 -0.85
CA MET A 238 -12.96 -2.11 0.28
C MET A 238 -11.55 -2.56 0.61
N ALA A 239 -10.55 -1.82 0.13
CA ALA A 239 -9.15 -2.21 0.22
C ALA A 239 -8.34 -1.17 1.01
N GLY A 240 -7.34 -1.67 1.75
CA GLY A 240 -6.52 -0.79 2.56
C GLY A 240 -5.61 -1.48 3.55
N ASP A 241 -4.86 -0.64 4.27
CA ASP A 241 -4.14 -1.01 5.47
C ASP A 241 -5.08 -0.89 6.68
N TYR A 242 -5.46 -2.04 7.21
CA TYR A 242 -6.33 -2.14 8.38
C TYR A 242 -5.54 -2.08 9.70
N ASN A 243 -4.20 -2.20 9.64
CA ASN A 243 -3.34 -2.22 10.81
C ASN A 243 -3.79 -3.22 11.90
N SER A 244 -4.46 -4.30 11.49
CA SER A 244 -5.13 -5.28 12.36
C SER A 244 -4.96 -6.70 11.81
N TYR A 245 -5.08 -7.68 12.67
CA TYR A 245 -4.85 -9.09 12.34
C TYR A 245 -6.17 -9.85 12.25
N SER A 246 -6.27 -10.78 11.27
CA SER A 246 -7.46 -11.61 11.11
C SER A 246 -7.38 -12.89 11.94
N ARG A 247 -8.49 -13.24 12.58
CA ARG A 247 -8.67 -14.54 13.24
C ARG A 247 -8.58 -15.69 12.25
N LYS A 248 -8.92 -15.48 10.98
CA LYS A 248 -8.76 -16.48 9.91
C LYS A 248 -7.31 -16.92 9.75
N ASP A 249 -6.34 -16.08 10.12
CA ASP A 249 -4.90 -16.39 10.09
C ASP A 249 -4.35 -16.90 11.42
N ASN A 250 -5.20 -17.14 12.43
CA ASN A 250 -4.71 -17.51 13.76
C ASN A 250 -3.99 -18.85 13.79
N TRP A 251 -4.24 -19.73 12.82
CA TRP A 251 -3.45 -20.94 12.63
C TRP A 251 -1.95 -20.65 12.41
N LYS A 252 -1.62 -19.48 11.86
CA LYS A 252 -0.25 -18.98 11.67
C LYS A 252 0.26 -18.26 12.92
N TYR A 253 -0.54 -17.35 13.50
CA TYR A 253 -0.13 -16.54 14.64
C TYR A 253 -0.10 -17.32 15.96
N LYS A 254 -0.96 -18.33 16.10
CA LYS A 254 -1.09 -19.18 17.31
C LYS A 254 -1.39 -18.39 18.58
N TRP A 255 -2.14 -17.29 18.45
CA TRP A 255 -2.59 -16.52 19.60
C TRP A 255 -3.78 -17.21 20.28
N ASN A 256 -4.04 -16.79 21.54
CA ASN A 256 -5.28 -17.20 22.20
C ASN A 256 -6.49 -16.82 21.33
N ASN A 257 -7.39 -17.77 21.08
CA ASN A 257 -8.59 -17.55 20.30
C ASN A 257 -9.54 -16.49 20.89
N ALA A 258 -9.45 -16.24 22.19
CA ALA A 258 -10.18 -15.14 22.85
C ALA A 258 -9.46 -13.78 22.75
N SER A 259 -8.33 -13.69 22.03
CA SER A 259 -7.57 -12.45 21.91
C SER A 259 -8.40 -11.33 21.32
N LEU A 260 -8.39 -10.19 21.99
CA LEU A 260 -8.98 -8.95 21.52
C LEU A 260 -8.18 -8.30 20.37
N GLY A 261 -7.00 -8.83 20.04
CA GLY A 261 -6.17 -8.37 18.92
C GLY A 261 -6.75 -8.64 17.53
N PHE A 262 -7.91 -9.32 17.45
CA PHE A 262 -8.63 -9.59 16.20
C PHE A 262 -9.89 -8.75 16.02
N GLN A 263 -10.23 -7.85 16.95
CA GLN A 263 -11.53 -7.17 17.00
C GLN A 263 -11.90 -6.42 15.73
N ALA A 264 -10.98 -5.72 15.10
CA ALA A 264 -11.28 -4.95 13.90
C ALA A 264 -11.59 -5.86 12.70
N GLN A 265 -10.88 -6.96 12.56
CA GLN A 265 -11.14 -7.93 11.49
C GLN A 265 -12.41 -8.76 11.78
N ASP A 266 -12.63 -9.15 13.04
CA ASP A 266 -13.89 -9.78 13.46
C ASP A 266 -15.08 -8.85 13.16
N TYR A 267 -14.92 -7.54 13.40
CA TYR A 267 -15.96 -6.57 13.08
C TYR A 267 -16.28 -6.55 11.57
N MET A 268 -15.28 -6.58 10.70
CA MET A 268 -15.50 -6.69 9.25
C MET A 268 -16.23 -7.98 8.88
N ILE A 269 -15.81 -9.11 9.44
CA ILE A 269 -16.37 -10.44 9.13
C ILE A 269 -17.84 -10.54 9.58
N PHE A 270 -18.19 -10.00 10.75
CA PHE A 270 -19.52 -10.19 11.32
C PHE A 270 -20.50 -9.02 11.08
N HIS A 271 -19.99 -7.84 10.73
CA HIS A 271 -20.79 -6.61 10.62
C HIS A 271 -20.74 -5.93 9.26
N SER A 272 -20.06 -6.53 8.27
CA SER A 272 -20.14 -6.13 6.86
C SER A 272 -20.67 -7.28 6.00
N PRO A 273 -21.21 -7.01 4.79
CA PRO A 273 -21.62 -8.05 3.84
C PRO A 273 -20.44 -8.57 2.99
N PHE A 274 -19.22 -8.24 3.36
CA PHE A 274 -18.04 -8.46 2.51
C PHE A 274 -17.20 -9.64 2.98
N TYR A 275 -16.42 -10.14 2.04
CA TYR A 275 -15.55 -11.29 2.17
C TYR A 275 -14.09 -10.86 2.05
N ASP A 276 -13.23 -11.36 2.91
CA ASP A 276 -11.79 -11.24 2.79
C ASP A 276 -11.34 -12.07 1.57
N LEU A 277 -11.00 -11.40 0.46
CA LEU A 277 -10.75 -12.05 -0.82
C LEU A 277 -9.63 -13.09 -0.75
N ALA A 278 -8.53 -12.78 -0.06
CA ALA A 278 -7.42 -13.71 0.08
C ALA A 278 -7.84 -14.99 0.81
N ALA A 279 -8.56 -14.85 1.93
CA ALA A 279 -9.03 -15.99 2.70
C ALA A 279 -10.13 -16.80 1.99
N GLU A 280 -10.92 -16.18 1.10
CA GLU A 280 -11.92 -16.90 0.29
C GLU A 280 -11.27 -17.67 -0.87
N CYS A 281 -10.27 -17.10 -1.53
CA CYS A 281 -9.57 -17.76 -2.63
C CYS A 281 -8.58 -18.84 -2.14
N TYR A 282 -7.89 -18.57 -1.04
CA TYR A 282 -6.80 -19.42 -0.52
C TYR A 282 -6.91 -19.60 1.01
N PRO A 283 -7.93 -20.33 1.48
CA PRO A 283 -8.25 -20.42 2.92
C PRO A 283 -7.16 -21.09 3.77
N ASN A 284 -6.24 -21.82 3.15
CA ASN A 284 -5.16 -22.53 3.83
C ASN A 284 -3.78 -21.90 3.57
N GLU A 285 -3.73 -20.76 2.94
CA GLU A 285 -2.49 -20.06 2.63
C GLU A 285 -2.39 -18.76 3.44
N PHE A 286 -1.20 -18.48 3.94
CA PHE A 286 -0.90 -17.23 4.60
C PHE A 286 -0.26 -16.26 3.58
N MET A 287 -0.92 -15.16 3.33
CA MET A 287 -0.48 -14.11 2.41
C MET A 287 0.01 -12.89 3.18
N PRO A 288 1.26 -12.81 3.63
CA PRO A 288 1.75 -11.65 4.36
C PRO A 288 1.73 -10.40 3.48
N THR A 289 1.42 -9.26 4.08
CA THR A 289 1.39 -7.96 3.42
C THR A 289 2.34 -6.94 4.02
N CYS A 290 2.88 -7.20 5.22
CA CYS A 290 3.91 -6.38 5.86
C CYS A 290 4.86 -7.28 6.65
N GLY A 291 6.08 -7.50 6.16
CA GLY A 291 7.00 -8.47 6.75
C GLY A 291 6.36 -9.85 6.85
N ASN A 292 6.25 -10.39 8.06
CA ASN A 292 5.57 -11.67 8.35
C ASN A 292 4.12 -11.50 8.84
N LEU A 293 3.51 -10.34 8.60
CA LEU A 293 2.18 -9.99 9.07
C LEU A 293 1.24 -9.79 7.88
N ARG A 294 -0.04 -10.09 8.06
CA ARG A 294 -1.10 -9.68 7.15
C ARG A 294 -1.96 -8.63 7.84
N ILE A 295 -1.80 -7.40 7.42
CA ILE A 295 -2.50 -6.23 7.96
C ILE A 295 -3.20 -5.40 6.88
N ASP A 296 -2.92 -5.71 5.62
CA ASP A 296 -3.64 -5.16 4.47
C ASP A 296 -4.63 -6.17 3.94
N TYR A 297 -5.79 -5.70 3.53
CA TYR A 297 -6.89 -6.55 3.09
C TYR A 297 -7.60 -5.95 1.88
N MET A 298 -8.14 -6.83 1.06
CA MET A 298 -9.11 -6.51 0.02
C MET A 298 -10.42 -7.23 0.37
N TYR A 299 -11.34 -6.53 1.00
CA TYR A 299 -12.69 -7.00 1.26
C TYR A 299 -13.58 -6.73 0.06
N VAL A 300 -14.35 -7.72 -0.38
CA VAL A 300 -15.16 -7.61 -1.59
C VAL A 300 -16.58 -8.16 -1.37
N SER A 301 -17.54 -7.66 -2.14
CA SER A 301 -18.90 -8.21 -2.17
C SER A 301 -18.95 -9.59 -2.82
N LYS A 302 -20.03 -10.34 -2.62
CA LYS A 302 -20.19 -11.69 -3.17
C LYS A 302 -20.07 -11.76 -4.70
N PRO A 303 -20.65 -10.82 -5.49
CA PRO A 303 -20.41 -10.78 -6.94
C PRO A 303 -18.92 -10.68 -7.32
N MET A 304 -18.14 -9.91 -6.57
CA MET A 304 -16.70 -9.76 -6.80
C MET A 304 -15.91 -11.02 -6.41
N VAL A 305 -16.30 -11.72 -5.30
CA VAL A 305 -15.74 -13.06 -5.01
C VAL A 305 -15.96 -14.01 -6.19
N ASN A 306 -17.21 -14.06 -6.71
CA ASN A 306 -17.57 -14.93 -7.82
C ASN A 306 -16.85 -14.57 -9.13
N ALA A 307 -16.48 -13.29 -9.29
CA ALA A 307 -15.73 -12.80 -10.44
C ALA A 307 -14.22 -13.00 -10.31
N CYS A 308 -13.70 -13.22 -9.11
CA CYS A 308 -12.25 -13.41 -8.88
C CYS A 308 -11.75 -14.61 -9.69
N VAL A 309 -10.64 -14.40 -10.39
CA VAL A 309 -9.92 -15.42 -11.16
C VAL A 309 -8.63 -15.78 -10.47
N GLU A 310 -7.94 -14.78 -9.94
CA GLU A 310 -6.63 -14.92 -9.34
C GLU A 310 -6.39 -13.78 -8.33
N ILE A 311 -5.71 -14.11 -7.26
CA ILE A 311 -5.08 -13.15 -6.36
C ILE A 311 -3.62 -13.52 -6.21
N TYR A 312 -2.72 -12.58 -6.45
CA TYR A 312 -1.29 -12.88 -6.52
C TYR A 312 -0.67 -12.80 -5.14
N HIS A 313 -0.11 -13.93 -4.74
CA HIS A 313 0.56 -14.10 -3.45
C HIS A 313 1.99 -13.57 -3.52
N GLN A 314 2.28 -12.56 -2.74
CA GLN A 314 3.59 -11.91 -2.69
C GLN A 314 4.13 -11.56 -4.08
N PRO A 315 3.40 -10.76 -4.88
CA PRO A 315 3.89 -10.38 -6.19
C PRO A 315 5.25 -9.69 -6.06
N ASP A 316 6.13 -9.95 -7.01
CA ASP A 316 7.44 -9.32 -7.04
C ASP A 316 7.29 -7.81 -6.96
N ARG A 317 8.03 -7.21 -6.04
CA ARG A 317 8.18 -5.77 -5.90
C ARG A 317 9.54 -5.36 -6.41
N TYR A 318 9.66 -4.18 -7.00
CA TYR A 318 10.96 -3.66 -7.38
C TYR A 318 11.80 -3.36 -6.13
N THR A 319 13.10 -3.45 -6.23
CA THR A 319 14.03 -3.13 -5.15
C THR A 319 14.91 -1.97 -5.57
N LYS A 320 15.09 -1.01 -4.66
CA LYS A 320 16.13 0.02 -4.77
C LYS A 320 17.24 -0.28 -3.79
N ARG A 321 18.46 -0.14 -4.23
CA ARG A 321 19.65 -0.42 -3.42
C ARG A 321 20.49 0.80 -3.11
N GLU A 322 20.25 1.90 -3.78
CA GLU A 322 21.10 3.09 -3.72
C GLU A 322 20.40 4.18 -2.93
N HIS A 323 20.53 4.12 -1.61
CA HIS A 323 20.04 5.18 -0.76
C HIS A 323 21.00 5.46 0.36
N SER A 324 20.88 6.63 0.91
CA SER A 324 21.51 7.10 2.12
C SER A 324 21.49 6.03 3.24
N GLY A 325 22.22 6.21 4.28
CA GLY A 325 22.34 5.27 5.40
C GLY A 325 21.06 4.91 6.17
N VAL A 326 19.86 5.29 5.68
CA VAL A 326 18.58 4.93 6.30
C VAL A 326 18.11 3.60 5.74
N SER A 327 18.12 2.54 6.56
CA SER A 327 17.81 1.17 6.14
C SER A 327 16.42 0.99 5.51
N SER A 328 15.44 1.80 5.90
CA SER A 328 14.09 1.78 5.33
C SER A 328 14.02 2.14 3.84
N PHE A 329 15.04 2.76 3.28
CA PHE A 329 15.12 3.08 1.86
C PHE A 329 15.65 1.95 0.97
N TYR A 330 16.12 0.87 1.53
CA TYR A 330 16.58 -0.28 0.73
C TYR A 330 15.44 -1.08 0.10
N ILE A 331 14.22 -0.82 0.51
CA ILE A 331 13.00 -1.42 -0.03
C ILE A 331 12.01 -0.33 -0.42
N PRO A 332 11.22 -0.54 -1.49
CA PRO A 332 10.29 0.48 -1.98
C PRO A 332 9.15 0.77 -1.00
N SER A 333 8.71 -0.24 -0.26
CA SER A 333 7.73 -0.15 0.82
C SER A 333 7.97 -1.28 1.80
N ASP A 334 7.65 -1.09 3.07
CA ASP A 334 7.58 -2.14 4.08
C ASP A 334 6.34 -3.04 3.92
N HIS A 335 5.39 -2.66 3.05
CA HIS A 335 4.25 -3.47 2.67
C HIS A 335 4.45 -4.17 1.31
N TYR A 336 3.76 -5.31 1.13
CA TYR A 336 3.62 -6.00 -0.15
C TYR A 336 2.31 -5.62 -0.83
N PRO A 337 2.31 -5.44 -2.15
CA PRO A 337 1.08 -5.18 -2.89
C PRO A 337 0.16 -6.40 -2.91
N ILE A 338 -1.14 -6.14 -3.02
CA ILE A 338 -2.17 -7.13 -3.31
C ILE A 338 -2.67 -6.86 -4.73
N ILE A 339 -2.62 -7.86 -5.60
CA ILE A 339 -3.11 -7.76 -6.98
C ILE A 339 -4.15 -8.84 -7.20
N ALA A 340 -5.29 -8.47 -7.77
CA ALA A 340 -6.37 -9.41 -8.06
C ALA A 340 -6.93 -9.20 -9.46
N ASP A 341 -7.26 -10.30 -10.15
CA ASP A 341 -7.90 -10.32 -11.44
C ASP A 341 -9.36 -10.78 -11.32
N PHE A 342 -10.27 -9.99 -11.90
CA PHE A 342 -11.70 -10.25 -11.88
C PHE A 342 -12.25 -10.43 -13.30
N LYS A 343 -13.00 -11.50 -13.55
CA LYS A 343 -13.60 -11.79 -14.86
C LYS A 343 -14.73 -10.81 -15.16
N LEU A 344 -14.58 -9.96 -16.18
CA LEU A 344 -15.56 -8.93 -16.55
C LEU A 344 -16.95 -9.51 -16.78
N SER A 345 -17.07 -10.66 -17.44
CA SER A 345 -18.37 -11.28 -17.73
C SER A 345 -19.13 -11.78 -16.49
N LYS A 346 -18.47 -11.83 -15.32
CA LYS A 346 -19.07 -12.21 -14.05
C LYS A 346 -19.33 -11.02 -13.11
N MET A 347 -18.90 -9.83 -13.49
CA MET A 347 -19.17 -8.59 -12.78
C MET A 347 -20.56 -8.05 -13.20
N LYS A 348 -21.63 -8.53 -12.53
CA LYS A 348 -23.03 -8.23 -12.89
C LYS A 348 -23.82 -7.79 -11.65
#